data_b287e3b24c3cc424ef692437d61f9b02
#
_entry.id   b287e3b24c3cc424ef692437d61f9b02
#
_cell.length_a   1.000
_cell.length_b   1.000
_cell.length_c   1.000
_cell.angle_alpha   90.00
_cell.angle_beta   90.00
_cell.angle_gamma   90.00
#
_symmetry.space_group_name_H-M   'P 1'
#
loop_
_entity.id
_entity.type
_entity.pdbx_description
1 polymer ?
#
loop_
_entity_poly.entity_id
_entity_poly.type
_entity_poly.pdbx_seq_one_letter_code
_entity_poly.pdbx_strand_id
1 'polypeptide(L)'
;KAPVAVLFRSKSHMPEYQAALEQAGLTTFVVGYSALLERPEIRDLMALLHVAADHTDTGSLMRLLATPRFTMSAADLTMLARFAEEQNTEQRFQALVQAGLAQPDTPANEWAAVVREYRDQVANAVFLPDVLLRGDLVKLLERLSAHGRNAITRAAVMLRQVHDAVGRPLGDVIRAGIEALDLDIDTVLAGVLHNPQHRANPALAHMPMDAIVDLVDTYTQEIAAEQTPSLHGFITWVDHLASVEDEAASLPDAPVDVELMTVHQSKGLEWDAVAVVGLTAVGFPSNQGDHLKIVLDEHHTG
;
A
#
# COMPACT_ATOMS: atom_id res chain seq x y z
N LYS A 1 7.63 15.27 -20.76
CA LYS A 1 7.14 14.36 -21.80
C LYS A 1 8.31 13.50 -22.27
N ALA A 2 8.19 12.18 -22.19
CA ALA A 2 9.20 11.27 -22.71
C ALA A 2 9.20 11.27 -24.25
N PRO A 3 10.35 11.06 -24.90
CA PRO A 3 10.44 10.98 -26.35
C PRO A 3 9.86 9.66 -26.91
N VAL A 4 9.76 8.62 -26.08
CA VAL A 4 9.33 7.28 -26.50
C VAL A 4 8.21 6.75 -25.60
N ALA A 5 7.21 6.09 -26.18
CA ALA A 5 6.22 5.32 -25.45
C ALA A 5 6.24 3.85 -25.84
N VAL A 6 6.03 2.98 -24.85
CA VAL A 6 5.77 1.54 -25.06
C VAL A 6 4.33 1.25 -24.65
N LEU A 7 3.51 0.81 -25.61
CA LEU A 7 2.09 0.58 -25.44
C LEU A 7 1.79 -0.91 -25.30
N PHE A 8 1.00 -1.24 -24.29
CA PHE A 8 0.57 -2.59 -23.95
C PHE A 8 -0.94 -2.76 -24.11
N ARG A 9 -1.39 -3.96 -24.42
CA ARG A 9 -2.80 -4.31 -24.34
C ARG A 9 -3.28 -4.45 -22.88
N SER A 10 -2.42 -5.03 -22.04
CA SER A 10 -2.69 -5.22 -20.60
C SER A 10 -1.41 -4.97 -19.81
N LYS A 11 -1.55 -4.72 -18.51
CA LYS A 11 -0.42 -4.40 -17.61
C LYS A 11 0.43 -5.60 -17.20
N SER A 12 -0.01 -6.83 -17.46
CA SER A 12 0.60 -8.06 -16.95
C SER A 12 2.10 -8.22 -17.25
N HIS A 13 2.56 -7.73 -18.40
CA HIS A 13 3.96 -7.84 -18.82
C HIS A 13 4.76 -6.53 -18.68
N MET A 14 4.14 -5.44 -18.23
CA MET A 14 4.85 -4.16 -18.07
C MET A 14 6.08 -4.24 -17.16
N PRO A 15 6.04 -4.93 -16.00
CA PRO A 15 7.20 -5.01 -15.11
C PRO A 15 8.43 -5.64 -15.75
N GLU A 16 8.24 -6.65 -16.62
CA GLU A 16 9.32 -7.32 -17.34
C GLU A 16 10.00 -6.38 -18.34
N TYR A 17 9.21 -5.60 -19.08
CA TYR A 17 9.70 -4.60 -20.01
C TYR A 17 10.37 -3.43 -19.29
N GLN A 18 9.79 -2.97 -18.19
CA GLN A 18 10.37 -1.93 -17.36
C GLN A 18 11.77 -2.34 -16.88
N ALA A 19 11.90 -3.52 -16.27
CA ALA A 19 13.17 -4.04 -15.80
C ALA A 19 14.21 -4.16 -16.93
N ALA A 20 13.80 -4.62 -18.11
CA ALA A 20 14.70 -4.75 -19.26
C ALA A 20 15.19 -3.39 -19.78
N LEU A 21 14.32 -2.38 -19.85
CA LEU A 21 14.67 -1.02 -20.26
C LEU A 21 15.60 -0.34 -19.25
N GLU A 22 15.33 -0.50 -17.95
CA GLU A 22 16.19 0.01 -16.88
C GLU A 22 17.57 -0.66 -16.86
N GLN A 23 17.65 -1.98 -17.13
CA GLN A 23 18.92 -2.68 -17.31
C GLN A 23 19.70 -2.18 -18.53
N ALA A 24 19.00 -1.74 -19.57
CA ALA A 24 19.61 -1.10 -20.73
C ALA A 24 20.07 0.35 -20.46
N GLY A 25 19.84 0.89 -19.26
CA GLY A 25 20.24 2.23 -18.86
C GLY A 25 19.27 3.33 -19.23
N LEU A 26 18.03 2.97 -19.62
CA LEU A 26 16.97 3.94 -19.94
C LEU A 26 16.18 4.27 -18.67
N THR A 27 15.79 5.52 -18.53
CA THR A 27 14.86 5.94 -17.48
C THR A 27 13.43 5.69 -17.95
N THR A 28 12.64 4.99 -17.12
CA THR A 28 11.28 4.59 -17.46
C THR A 28 10.26 5.21 -16.53
N PHE A 29 9.05 5.44 -17.05
CA PHE A 29 7.89 5.86 -16.27
C PHE A 29 6.67 5.02 -16.66
N VAL A 30 6.02 4.41 -15.69
CA VAL A 30 4.79 3.66 -15.91
C VAL A 30 3.60 4.55 -15.60
N VAL A 31 2.78 4.81 -16.63
CA VAL A 31 1.60 5.66 -16.54
C VAL A 31 0.47 4.90 -15.84
N GLY A 32 -0.13 5.50 -14.81
CA GLY A 32 -1.29 4.97 -14.08
C GLY A 32 -1.03 4.75 -12.59
N TYR A 33 -2.03 5.07 -11.78
CA TYR A 33 -1.98 4.93 -10.31
C TYR A 33 -1.82 3.48 -9.86
N SER A 34 -2.45 2.53 -10.56
CA SER A 34 -2.33 1.12 -10.21
C SER A 34 -0.88 0.63 -10.24
N ALA A 35 -0.09 1.05 -11.23
CA ALA A 35 1.33 0.71 -11.29
C ALA A 35 2.14 1.35 -10.17
N LEU A 36 1.82 2.58 -9.78
CA LEU A 36 2.40 3.24 -8.61
C LEU A 36 2.08 2.44 -7.34
N LEU A 37 0.82 2.07 -7.15
CA LEU A 37 0.34 1.37 -5.95
C LEU A 37 0.86 -0.08 -5.85
N GLU A 38 1.27 -0.69 -6.95
CA GLU A 38 1.91 -2.01 -6.98
C GLU A 38 3.39 -1.99 -6.58
N ARG A 39 4.05 -0.84 -6.56
CA ARG A 39 5.45 -0.72 -6.17
C ARG A 39 5.64 -1.18 -4.72
N PRO A 40 6.68 -1.98 -4.42
CA PRO A 40 6.91 -2.52 -3.07
C PRO A 40 6.95 -1.45 -1.98
N GLU A 41 7.66 -0.35 -2.23
CA GLU A 41 7.81 0.77 -1.30
C GLU A 41 6.46 1.47 -1.02
N ILE A 42 5.62 1.63 -2.05
CA ILE A 42 4.29 2.22 -1.91
C ILE A 42 3.35 1.27 -1.19
N ARG A 43 3.42 -0.04 -1.49
CA ARG A 43 2.63 -1.05 -0.78
C ARG A 43 2.98 -1.12 0.71
N ASP A 44 4.23 -0.91 1.07
CA ASP A 44 4.66 -0.85 2.47
C ASP A 44 4.16 0.44 3.14
N LEU A 45 4.24 1.57 2.45
CA LEU A 45 3.67 2.83 2.91
C LEU A 45 2.15 2.71 3.11
N MET A 46 1.42 2.20 2.11
CA MET A 46 -0.04 2.02 2.21
C MET A 46 -0.40 1.08 3.36
N ALA A 47 0.32 -0.03 3.55
CA ALA A 47 0.09 -0.92 4.68
C ALA A 47 0.30 -0.22 6.04
N LEU A 48 1.31 0.65 6.17
CA LEU A 48 1.52 1.46 7.37
C LEU A 48 0.37 2.45 7.60
N LEU A 49 -0.09 3.12 6.53
CA LEU A 49 -1.20 4.06 6.59
C LEU A 49 -2.53 3.38 6.94
N HIS A 50 -2.79 2.18 6.41
CA HIS A 50 -3.94 1.35 6.80
C HIS A 50 -3.95 1.09 8.30
N VAL A 51 -2.82 0.64 8.87
CA VAL A 51 -2.69 0.41 10.31
C VAL A 51 -2.88 1.69 11.13
N ALA A 52 -2.41 2.83 10.62
CA ALA A 52 -2.58 4.12 11.29
C ALA A 52 -4.03 4.65 11.22
N ALA A 53 -4.76 4.34 10.16
CA ALA A 53 -6.16 4.72 9.99
C ALA A 53 -7.12 3.79 10.73
N ASP A 54 -6.80 2.51 10.81
CA ASP A 54 -7.61 1.47 11.45
C ASP A 54 -6.74 0.56 12.32
N HIS A 55 -6.81 0.77 13.64
CA HIS A 55 -6.08 -0.04 14.62
C HIS A 55 -6.52 -1.50 14.64
N THR A 56 -7.61 -1.87 13.96
CA THR A 56 -8.07 -3.26 13.84
C THR A 56 -7.39 -4.01 12.69
N ASP A 57 -6.69 -3.30 11.79
CA ASP A 57 -6.03 -3.89 10.63
C ASP A 57 -4.73 -4.65 11.01
N THR A 58 -4.96 -5.82 11.57
CA THR A 58 -3.90 -6.78 11.88
C THR A 58 -3.20 -7.31 10.62
N GLY A 59 -3.92 -7.41 9.50
CA GLY A 59 -3.39 -7.96 8.25
C GLY A 59 -2.26 -7.12 7.67
N SER A 60 -2.48 -5.81 7.54
CA SER A 60 -1.47 -4.86 7.06
C SER A 60 -0.24 -4.81 7.97
N LEU A 61 -0.43 -4.85 9.31
CA LEU A 61 0.69 -4.91 10.24
C LEU A 61 1.51 -6.20 10.10
N MET A 62 0.85 -7.36 10.04
CA MET A 62 1.53 -8.65 9.87
C MET A 62 2.32 -8.69 8.55
N ARG A 63 1.76 -8.13 7.49
CA ARG A 63 2.44 -7.99 6.21
C ARG A 63 3.71 -7.13 6.34
N LEU A 64 3.64 -5.94 6.97
CA LEU A 64 4.79 -5.08 7.20
C LEU A 64 5.90 -5.80 7.97
N LEU A 65 5.56 -6.48 9.06
CA LEU A 65 6.52 -7.20 9.89
C LEU A 65 7.19 -8.38 9.18
N ALA A 66 6.55 -8.94 8.14
CA ALA A 66 7.10 -9.98 7.29
C ALA A 66 8.00 -9.47 6.16
N THR A 67 8.01 -8.15 5.87
CA THR A 67 8.85 -7.56 4.82
C THR A 67 10.36 -7.69 5.11
N PRO A 68 11.23 -7.56 4.10
CA PRO A 68 12.68 -7.54 4.30
C PRO A 68 13.18 -6.48 5.29
N ARG A 69 12.40 -5.43 5.52
CA ARG A 69 12.71 -4.36 6.48
C ARG A 69 12.76 -4.86 7.92
N PHE A 70 11.83 -5.75 8.30
CA PHE A 70 11.73 -6.28 9.66
C PHE A 70 12.19 -7.74 9.74
N THR A 71 11.95 -8.54 8.69
CA THR A 71 12.36 -9.95 8.57
C THR A 71 11.99 -10.80 9.80
N MET A 72 10.83 -10.56 10.38
CA MET A 72 10.39 -11.32 11.55
C MET A 72 10.18 -12.79 11.19
N SER A 73 10.66 -13.67 12.05
CA SER A 73 10.44 -15.10 11.89
C SER A 73 8.98 -15.48 12.10
N ALA A 74 8.53 -16.57 11.48
CA ALA A 74 7.19 -17.12 11.71
C ALA A 74 6.92 -17.42 13.19
N ALA A 75 7.97 -17.82 13.93
CA ALA A 75 7.88 -18.07 15.37
C ALA A 75 7.61 -16.77 16.16
N ASP A 76 8.34 -15.69 15.85
CA ASP A 76 8.14 -14.39 16.50
C ASP A 76 6.78 -13.79 16.14
N LEU A 77 6.34 -13.91 14.87
CA LEU A 77 4.99 -13.47 14.45
C LEU A 77 3.89 -14.24 15.17
N THR A 78 4.05 -15.56 15.32
CA THR A 78 3.10 -16.39 16.08
C THR A 78 3.08 -15.99 17.56
N MET A 79 4.23 -15.68 18.14
CA MET A 79 4.32 -15.23 19.53
C MET A 79 3.63 -13.88 19.74
N LEU A 80 3.84 -12.95 18.79
CA LEU A 80 3.16 -11.65 18.82
C LEU A 80 1.63 -11.80 18.74
N ALA A 81 1.12 -12.65 17.83
CA ALA A 81 -0.31 -12.90 17.68
C ALA A 81 -0.91 -13.54 18.96
N ARG A 82 -0.21 -14.49 19.55
CA ARG A 82 -0.63 -15.12 20.84
C ARG A 82 -0.66 -14.10 21.96
N PHE A 83 0.34 -13.24 22.06
CA PHE A 83 0.37 -12.20 23.08
C PHE A 83 -0.79 -11.21 22.93
N ALA A 84 -1.12 -10.80 21.70
CA ALA A 84 -2.28 -9.95 21.45
C ALA A 84 -3.60 -10.63 21.86
N GLU A 85 -3.76 -11.93 21.58
CA GLU A 85 -4.94 -12.69 21.96
C GLU A 85 -5.03 -12.88 23.48
N GLU A 86 -3.91 -13.10 24.18
CA GLU A 86 -3.87 -13.14 25.65
C GLU A 86 -4.34 -11.80 26.25
N GLN A 87 -3.84 -10.68 25.72
CA GLN A 87 -4.23 -9.34 26.16
C GLN A 87 -5.71 -9.04 25.86
N ASN A 88 -6.18 -9.43 24.69
CA ASN A 88 -7.58 -9.29 24.30
C ASN A 88 -8.50 -10.10 25.21
N THR A 89 -8.14 -11.35 25.50
CA THR A 89 -8.89 -12.23 26.41
C THR A 89 -8.95 -11.64 27.82
N GLU A 90 -7.82 -11.15 28.33
CA GLU A 90 -7.76 -10.52 29.66
C GLU A 90 -8.69 -9.31 29.73
N GLN A 91 -8.63 -8.39 28.75
CA GLN A 91 -9.46 -7.19 28.75
C GLN A 91 -10.95 -7.48 28.59
N ARG A 92 -11.30 -8.44 27.71
CA ARG A 92 -12.69 -8.86 27.54
C ARG A 92 -13.23 -9.51 28.81
N PHE A 93 -12.42 -10.34 29.49
CA PHE A 93 -12.79 -10.92 30.78
C PHE A 93 -13.02 -9.84 31.85
N GLN A 94 -12.12 -8.86 31.95
CA GLN A 94 -12.30 -7.74 32.88
C GLN A 94 -13.58 -6.94 32.58
N ALA A 95 -13.92 -6.72 31.32
CA ALA A 95 -15.17 -6.08 30.93
C ALA A 95 -16.41 -6.90 31.34
N LEU A 96 -16.35 -8.24 31.25
CA LEU A 96 -17.41 -9.13 31.73
C LEU A 96 -17.56 -9.07 33.26
N VAL A 97 -16.46 -9.00 34.01
CA VAL A 97 -16.49 -8.80 35.47
C VAL A 97 -17.15 -7.46 35.82
N GLN A 98 -16.77 -6.37 35.13
CA GLN A 98 -17.38 -5.05 35.35
C GLN A 98 -18.87 -5.03 35.01
N ALA A 99 -19.30 -5.80 34.01
CA ALA A 99 -20.70 -5.95 33.64
C ALA A 99 -21.49 -6.92 34.58
N GLY A 100 -20.83 -7.56 35.57
CA GLY A 100 -21.43 -8.52 36.47
C GLY A 100 -21.75 -9.88 35.80
N LEU A 101 -21.18 -10.17 34.64
CA LEU A 101 -21.39 -11.40 33.86
C LEU A 101 -20.34 -12.48 34.18
N ALA A 102 -19.23 -12.11 34.80
CA ALA A 102 -18.19 -13.03 35.23
C ALA A 102 -17.76 -12.76 36.66
N GLN A 103 -17.22 -13.78 37.34
CA GLN A 103 -16.75 -13.66 38.73
C GLN A 103 -15.28 -13.16 38.70
N PRO A 104 -14.91 -12.19 39.57
CA PRO A 104 -13.55 -11.62 39.58
C PRO A 104 -12.48 -12.62 40.06
N ASP A 105 -12.85 -13.67 40.76
CA ASP A 105 -11.98 -14.72 41.30
C ASP A 105 -11.83 -15.92 40.34
N THR A 106 -12.39 -15.84 39.11
CA THR A 106 -12.24 -16.88 38.10
C THR A 106 -10.76 -17.07 37.75
N PRO A 107 -10.23 -18.30 37.75
CA PRO A 107 -8.85 -18.59 37.41
C PRO A 107 -8.51 -18.16 35.96
N ALA A 108 -7.30 -17.64 35.74
CA ALA A 108 -6.89 -17.10 34.42
C ALA A 108 -6.95 -18.13 33.27
N ASN A 109 -6.73 -19.42 33.58
CA ASN A 109 -6.85 -20.49 32.57
C ASN A 109 -8.31 -20.75 32.12
N GLU A 110 -9.31 -20.21 32.80
CA GLU A 110 -10.72 -20.32 32.43
C GLU A 110 -11.25 -19.09 31.70
N TRP A 111 -10.53 -17.96 31.69
CA TRP A 111 -10.97 -16.72 31.07
C TRP A 111 -11.36 -16.87 29.58
N ALA A 112 -10.57 -17.63 28.82
CA ALA A 112 -10.86 -17.87 27.40
C ALA A 112 -12.19 -18.63 27.20
N ALA A 113 -12.55 -19.53 28.11
CA ALA A 113 -13.83 -20.25 28.06
C ALA A 113 -14.99 -19.30 28.38
N VAL A 114 -14.86 -18.50 29.43
CA VAL A 114 -15.88 -17.49 29.80
C VAL A 114 -16.07 -16.46 28.69
N VAL A 115 -15.00 -15.88 28.15
CA VAL A 115 -15.06 -14.92 27.04
C VAL A 115 -15.73 -15.52 25.80
N ARG A 116 -15.52 -16.82 25.53
CA ARG A 116 -16.18 -17.51 24.40
C ARG A 116 -17.68 -17.69 24.64
N GLU A 117 -18.10 -17.97 25.85
CA GLU A 117 -19.51 -18.09 26.22
C GLU A 117 -20.27 -16.78 25.98
N TYR A 118 -19.62 -15.65 26.32
CA TYR A 118 -20.21 -14.29 26.21
C TYR A 118 -19.71 -13.52 24.98
N ARG A 119 -19.27 -14.22 23.92
CA ARG A 119 -18.62 -13.61 22.73
C ARG A 119 -19.44 -12.49 22.08
N ASP A 120 -20.77 -12.59 22.13
CA ASP A 120 -21.68 -11.63 21.47
C ASP A 120 -22.01 -10.43 22.37
N GLN A 121 -21.55 -10.42 23.63
CA GLN A 121 -21.82 -9.37 24.58
C GLN A 121 -20.63 -8.44 24.82
N VAL A 122 -19.41 -8.88 24.47
CA VAL A 122 -18.17 -8.09 24.63
C VAL A 122 -17.36 -8.14 23.34
N ALA A 123 -17.18 -6.96 22.73
CA ALA A 123 -16.36 -6.79 21.54
C ALA A 123 -14.86 -7.06 21.82
N ASN A 124 -14.08 -7.27 20.77
CA ASN A 124 -12.63 -7.29 20.88
C ASN A 124 -12.14 -5.92 21.38
N ALA A 125 -11.25 -5.94 22.36
CA ALA A 125 -10.74 -4.76 23.05
C ALA A 125 -9.28 -4.45 22.70
N VAL A 126 -8.54 -5.44 22.18
CA VAL A 126 -7.11 -5.33 21.85
C VAL A 126 -6.85 -5.98 20.51
N PHE A 127 -6.31 -5.20 19.60
CA PHE A 127 -5.81 -5.65 18.32
C PHE A 127 -4.28 -5.60 18.31
N LEU A 128 -3.68 -6.21 17.31
CA LEU A 128 -2.23 -6.32 17.20
C LEU A 128 -1.53 -4.94 17.13
N PRO A 129 -2.05 -3.94 16.38
CA PRO A 129 -1.49 -2.59 16.43
C PRO A 129 -1.52 -1.95 17.83
N ASP A 130 -2.58 -2.19 18.63
CA ASP A 130 -2.69 -1.67 20.00
C ASP A 130 -1.54 -2.14 20.89
N VAL A 131 -1.11 -3.40 20.73
CA VAL A 131 0.01 -3.97 21.49
C VAL A 131 1.29 -3.16 21.24
N LEU A 132 1.54 -2.76 19.99
CA LEU A 132 2.75 -2.00 19.63
C LEU A 132 2.65 -0.52 20.05
N LEU A 133 1.46 0.07 20.02
CA LEU A 133 1.23 1.48 20.34
C LEU A 133 1.23 1.76 21.85
N ARG A 134 0.83 0.82 22.68
CA ARG A 134 0.68 1.00 24.15
C ARG A 134 1.97 1.23 24.93
N GLY A 135 3.13 0.96 24.33
CA GLY A 135 4.43 1.26 24.93
C GLY A 135 4.93 0.29 26.00
N ASP A 136 4.07 -0.51 26.62
CA ASP A 136 4.49 -1.56 27.57
C ASP A 136 4.66 -2.90 26.86
N LEU A 137 5.81 -3.04 26.21
CA LEU A 137 6.16 -4.24 25.44
C LEU A 137 7.05 -5.21 26.22
N VAL A 138 7.39 -4.93 27.48
CA VAL A 138 8.43 -5.68 28.23
C VAL A 138 8.14 -7.17 28.22
N LYS A 139 6.93 -7.57 28.60
CA LYS A 139 6.54 -9.00 28.63
C LYS A 139 6.56 -9.67 27.26
N LEU A 140 6.22 -8.94 26.19
CA LEU A 140 6.30 -9.45 24.83
C LEU A 140 7.75 -9.62 24.40
N LEU A 141 8.60 -8.60 24.61
CA LEU A 141 9.99 -8.61 24.22
C LEU A 141 10.79 -9.75 24.87
N GLU A 142 10.46 -10.13 26.11
CA GLU A 142 11.06 -11.29 26.80
C GLU A 142 10.78 -12.62 26.11
N ARG A 143 9.66 -12.73 25.36
CA ARG A 143 9.22 -13.97 24.68
C ARG A 143 9.76 -14.08 23.25
N LEU A 144 10.31 -12.99 22.69
CA LEU A 144 10.78 -12.92 21.31
C LEU A 144 12.28 -13.24 21.19
N SER A 145 12.68 -13.69 19.99
CA SER A 145 14.09 -13.80 19.62
C SER A 145 14.81 -12.44 19.72
N ALA A 146 16.14 -12.43 19.75
CA ALA A 146 16.91 -11.19 19.73
C ALA A 146 16.60 -10.32 18.51
N HIS A 147 16.42 -10.96 17.33
CA HIS A 147 16.03 -10.30 16.10
C HIS A 147 14.60 -9.77 16.20
N GLY A 148 13.65 -10.60 16.65
CA GLY A 148 12.25 -10.22 16.85
C GLY A 148 12.09 -9.02 17.81
N ARG A 149 12.87 -8.96 18.89
CA ARG A 149 12.88 -7.81 19.80
C ARG A 149 13.25 -6.52 19.08
N ASN A 150 14.33 -6.54 18.31
CA ASN A 150 14.77 -5.37 17.55
C ASN A 150 13.74 -4.95 16.51
N ALA A 151 13.15 -5.90 15.79
CA ALA A 151 12.12 -5.66 14.79
C ALA A 151 10.86 -5.02 15.42
N ILE A 152 10.35 -5.58 16.51
CA ILE A 152 9.17 -5.06 17.22
C ILE A 152 9.44 -3.68 17.82
N THR A 153 10.62 -3.44 18.39
CA THR A 153 10.97 -2.13 18.93
C THR A 153 10.97 -1.06 17.84
N ARG A 154 11.55 -1.35 16.67
CA ARG A 154 11.55 -0.45 15.52
C ARG A 154 10.13 -0.23 14.99
N ALA A 155 9.35 -1.30 14.83
CA ALA A 155 7.97 -1.21 14.37
C ALA A 155 7.09 -0.38 15.31
N ALA A 156 7.27 -0.51 16.62
CA ALA A 156 6.53 0.29 17.60
C ALA A 156 6.91 1.79 17.53
N VAL A 157 8.17 2.12 17.24
CA VAL A 157 8.60 3.51 17.04
C VAL A 157 7.97 4.07 15.75
N MET A 158 8.07 3.32 14.66
CA MET A 158 7.49 3.67 13.36
C MET A 158 5.97 3.92 13.46
N LEU A 159 5.22 2.99 14.06
CA LEU A 159 3.77 3.14 14.23
C LEU A 159 3.40 4.37 15.07
N ARG A 160 4.13 4.61 16.17
CA ARG A 160 3.90 5.80 17.01
C ARG A 160 4.16 7.09 16.24
N GLN A 161 5.23 7.17 15.47
CA GLN A 161 5.56 8.36 14.67
C GLN A 161 4.40 8.73 13.72
N VAL A 162 3.82 7.74 13.03
CA VAL A 162 2.68 7.99 12.12
C VAL A 162 1.39 8.23 12.90
N HIS A 163 1.15 7.49 13.97
CA HIS A 163 -0.03 7.69 14.82
C HIS A 163 -0.08 9.11 15.41
N ASP A 164 1.06 9.65 15.85
CA ASP A 164 1.16 11.02 16.39
C ASP A 164 0.97 12.10 15.31
N ALA A 165 1.10 11.73 14.04
CA ALA A 165 0.81 12.60 12.91
C ALA A 165 -0.68 12.56 12.50
N VAL A 166 -1.44 11.52 12.86
CA VAL A 166 -2.87 11.42 12.57
C VAL A 166 -3.61 12.62 13.22
N GLY A 167 -4.43 13.29 12.41
CA GLY A 167 -5.12 14.54 12.81
C GLY A 167 -4.41 15.82 12.37
N ARG A 168 -3.18 15.74 11.85
CA ARG A 168 -2.53 16.84 11.12
C ARG A 168 -3.04 16.87 9.66
N PRO A 169 -2.68 17.90 8.86
CA PRO A 169 -2.94 17.89 7.43
C PRO A 169 -2.49 16.59 6.79
N LEU A 170 -3.31 16.03 5.89
CA LEU A 170 -3.12 14.70 5.34
C LEU A 170 -1.72 14.50 4.71
N GLY A 171 -1.21 15.52 3.99
CA GLY A 171 0.15 15.48 3.43
C GLY A 171 1.25 15.29 4.49
N ASP A 172 1.04 15.81 5.71
CA ASP A 172 2.01 15.64 6.81
C ASP A 172 1.98 14.21 7.37
N VAL A 173 0.80 13.58 7.39
CA VAL A 173 0.66 12.16 7.78
C VAL A 173 1.40 11.24 6.79
N ILE A 174 1.24 11.52 5.48
CA ILE A 174 1.94 10.75 4.43
C ILE A 174 3.46 10.92 4.54
N ARG A 175 3.93 12.16 4.70
CA ARG A 175 5.38 12.42 4.90
C ARG A 175 5.91 11.72 6.14
N ALA A 176 5.17 11.73 7.25
CA ALA A 176 5.56 10.99 8.46
C ALA A 176 5.66 9.48 8.19
N GLY A 177 4.80 8.90 7.34
CA GLY A 177 4.89 7.51 6.91
C GLY A 177 6.13 7.22 6.05
N ILE A 178 6.44 8.10 5.10
CA ILE A 178 7.63 8.00 4.24
C ILE A 178 8.90 8.05 5.10
N GLU A 179 8.99 9.01 6.02
CA GLU A 179 10.11 9.16 6.96
C GLU A 179 10.23 7.96 7.91
N ALA A 180 9.11 7.49 8.48
CA ALA A 180 9.09 6.36 9.41
C ALA A 180 9.57 5.04 8.77
N LEU A 181 9.39 4.92 7.46
CA LEU A 181 9.86 3.79 6.67
C LEU A 181 11.22 4.04 5.98
N ASP A 182 11.88 5.17 6.19
CA ASP A 182 13.14 5.55 5.52
C ASP A 182 13.10 5.35 3.99
N LEU A 183 11.93 5.55 3.36
CA LEU A 183 11.74 5.22 1.94
C LEU A 183 12.58 6.08 1.01
N ASP A 184 12.86 7.31 1.39
CA ASP A 184 13.73 8.21 0.63
C ASP A 184 15.16 7.64 0.49
N ILE A 185 15.66 7.01 1.54
CA ILE A 185 17.00 6.41 1.56
C ILE A 185 17.00 5.10 0.78
N ASP A 186 16.02 4.24 1.01
CA ASP A 186 15.94 2.91 0.40
C ASP A 186 15.79 2.99 -1.11
N THR A 187 14.99 3.92 -1.64
CA THR A 187 14.79 4.11 -3.08
C THR A 187 16.07 4.59 -3.78
N VAL A 188 16.83 5.48 -3.15
CA VAL A 188 18.15 5.91 -3.66
C VAL A 188 19.15 4.76 -3.65
N LEU A 189 19.22 3.99 -2.57
CA LEU A 189 20.11 2.83 -2.46
C LEU A 189 19.75 1.74 -3.47
N ALA A 190 18.47 1.43 -3.65
CA ALA A 190 18.02 0.48 -4.65
C ALA A 190 18.44 0.91 -6.07
N GLY A 191 18.30 2.18 -6.41
CA GLY A 191 18.75 2.74 -7.69
C GLY A 191 20.26 2.57 -7.92
N VAL A 192 21.09 2.78 -6.89
CA VAL A 192 22.55 2.58 -6.97
C VAL A 192 22.91 1.12 -7.17
N LEU A 193 22.22 0.21 -6.45
CA LEU A 193 22.51 -1.23 -6.49
C LEU A 193 22.10 -1.86 -7.81
N HIS A 194 20.98 -1.43 -8.40
CA HIS A 194 20.52 -1.97 -9.69
C HIS A 194 21.35 -1.51 -10.88
N ASN A 195 21.94 -0.32 -10.80
CA ASN A 195 22.74 0.20 -11.91
C ASN A 195 24.02 0.89 -11.43
N PRO A 196 25.06 0.11 -11.00
CA PRO A 196 26.30 0.65 -10.44
C PRO A 196 27.09 1.56 -11.39
N GLN A 197 26.82 1.49 -12.70
CA GLN A 197 27.52 2.28 -13.73
C GLN A 197 26.86 3.61 -14.01
N HIS A 198 25.58 3.77 -13.63
CA HIS A 198 24.88 5.05 -13.75
C HIS A 198 24.78 5.68 -12.36
N ARG A 199 25.17 6.96 -12.26
CA ARG A 199 24.90 7.72 -11.01
C ARG A 199 23.40 7.70 -10.79
N ALA A 200 22.96 7.13 -9.64
CA ALA A 200 21.55 7.23 -9.27
C ALA A 200 21.14 8.70 -9.33
N ASN A 201 20.11 8.99 -10.08
CA ASN A 201 19.49 10.31 -10.08
C ASN A 201 18.54 10.37 -8.88
N PRO A 202 18.87 11.11 -7.79
CA PRO A 202 18.00 11.16 -6.62
C PRO A 202 16.57 11.62 -6.96
N ALA A 203 16.42 12.53 -7.93
CA ALA A 203 15.10 12.99 -8.37
C ALA A 203 14.21 11.86 -8.92
N LEU A 204 14.80 10.90 -9.65
CA LEU A 204 14.04 9.74 -10.14
C LEU A 204 13.71 8.75 -9.02
N ALA A 205 14.56 8.63 -8.01
CA ALA A 205 14.33 7.76 -6.86
C ALA A 205 13.14 8.26 -6.00
N HIS A 206 12.95 9.58 -5.88
CA HIS A 206 11.87 10.19 -5.10
C HIS A 206 10.53 10.24 -5.84
N MET A 207 10.51 10.08 -7.16
CA MET A 207 9.27 10.18 -7.97
C MET A 207 8.06 9.39 -7.42
N PRO A 208 8.19 8.14 -6.94
CA PRO A 208 7.05 7.41 -6.39
C PRO A 208 6.48 8.06 -5.13
N MET A 209 7.33 8.68 -4.32
CA MET A 209 6.92 9.39 -3.10
C MET A 209 6.23 10.71 -3.45
N ASP A 210 6.77 11.45 -4.40
CA ASP A 210 6.17 12.67 -4.92
C ASP A 210 4.79 12.38 -5.52
N ALA A 211 4.66 11.30 -6.31
CA ALA A 211 3.40 10.88 -6.89
C ALA A 211 2.33 10.51 -5.85
N ILE A 212 2.69 9.93 -4.71
CA ILE A 212 1.74 9.69 -3.60
C ILE A 212 1.33 11.01 -2.93
N VAL A 213 2.24 11.97 -2.78
CA VAL A 213 1.91 13.29 -2.24
C VAL A 213 0.96 14.04 -3.19
N ASP A 214 1.20 13.97 -4.50
CA ASP A 214 0.30 14.56 -5.52
C ASP A 214 -1.09 13.90 -5.50
N LEU A 215 -1.19 12.60 -5.23
CA LEU A 215 -2.46 11.91 -5.02
C LEU A 215 -3.23 12.47 -3.81
N VAL A 216 -2.54 12.81 -2.72
CA VAL A 216 -3.15 13.45 -1.55
C VAL A 216 -3.74 14.82 -1.92
N ASP A 217 -3.00 15.60 -2.70
CA ASP A 217 -3.46 16.92 -3.13
C ASP A 217 -4.69 16.78 -4.05
N THR A 218 -4.69 15.81 -4.96
CA THR A 218 -5.85 15.49 -5.82
C THR A 218 -7.06 15.11 -4.99
N TYR A 219 -6.92 14.14 -4.09
CA TYR A 219 -8.00 13.73 -3.18
C TYR A 219 -8.53 14.91 -2.36
N THR A 220 -7.63 15.71 -1.80
CA THR A 220 -7.99 16.86 -0.96
C THR A 220 -8.78 17.89 -1.76
N GLN A 221 -8.43 18.16 -3.01
CA GLN A 221 -9.13 19.09 -3.88
C GLN A 221 -10.52 18.57 -4.28
N GLU A 222 -10.64 17.28 -4.59
CA GLU A 222 -11.91 16.66 -4.96
C GLU A 222 -12.91 16.65 -3.80
N ILE A 223 -12.44 16.32 -2.59
CA ILE A 223 -13.31 16.13 -1.42
C ILE A 223 -13.58 17.44 -0.65
N ALA A 224 -12.69 18.44 -0.72
CA ALA A 224 -12.76 19.65 0.10
C ALA A 224 -14.09 20.44 -0.02
N ALA A 225 -14.81 20.25 -1.13
CA ALA A 225 -16.12 20.91 -1.35
C ALA A 225 -17.24 20.25 -0.54
N GLU A 226 -17.13 18.99 -0.17
CA GLU A 226 -18.19 18.19 0.43
C GLU A 226 -17.87 17.71 1.85
N GLN A 227 -16.61 17.37 2.12
CA GLN A 227 -16.18 16.76 3.38
C GLN A 227 -14.78 17.23 3.78
N THR A 228 -14.44 17.07 5.07
CA THR A 228 -13.07 17.25 5.55
C THR A 228 -12.20 16.06 5.14
N PRO A 229 -11.11 16.28 4.42
CA PRO A 229 -10.19 15.21 4.05
C PRO A 229 -9.67 14.46 5.29
N SER A 230 -9.71 13.13 5.25
CA SER A 230 -9.26 12.26 6.34
C SER A 230 -8.35 11.14 5.82
N LEU A 231 -7.49 10.60 6.69
CA LEU A 231 -6.63 9.48 6.33
C LEU A 231 -7.44 8.25 5.89
N HIS A 232 -8.49 7.91 6.62
CA HIS A 232 -9.37 6.79 6.28
C HIS A 232 -10.07 7.00 4.94
N GLY A 233 -10.58 8.20 4.68
CA GLY A 233 -11.20 8.55 3.40
C GLY A 233 -10.21 8.48 2.24
N PHE A 234 -8.98 8.96 2.43
CA PHE A 234 -7.92 8.86 1.43
C PHE A 234 -7.58 7.40 1.09
N ILE A 235 -7.41 6.56 2.10
CA ILE A 235 -7.13 5.13 1.91
C ILE A 235 -8.24 4.46 1.12
N THR A 236 -9.50 4.66 1.52
CA THR A 236 -10.66 4.11 0.81
C THR A 236 -10.72 4.58 -0.65
N TRP A 237 -10.42 5.85 -0.89
CA TRP A 237 -10.38 6.43 -2.23
C TRP A 237 -9.24 5.82 -3.07
N VAL A 238 -8.04 5.64 -2.50
CA VAL A 238 -6.89 5.01 -3.17
C VAL A 238 -7.17 3.54 -3.48
N ASP A 239 -7.76 2.78 -2.55
CA ASP A 239 -8.15 1.39 -2.77
C ASP A 239 -9.18 1.27 -3.90
N HIS A 240 -10.08 2.25 -4.01
CA HIS A 240 -11.01 2.32 -5.13
C HIS A 240 -10.28 2.60 -6.45
N LEU A 241 -9.34 3.56 -6.48
CA LEU A 241 -8.51 3.82 -7.65
C LEU A 241 -7.71 2.60 -8.11
N ALA A 242 -7.19 1.82 -7.18
CA ALA A 242 -6.49 0.57 -7.49
C ALA A 242 -7.40 -0.46 -8.16
N SER A 243 -8.70 -0.42 -7.88
CA SER A 243 -9.71 -1.34 -8.46
C SER A 243 -10.26 -0.87 -9.81
N VAL A 244 -10.20 0.44 -10.08
CA VAL A 244 -10.65 1.06 -11.33
C VAL A 244 -9.43 1.38 -12.18
N GLU A 245 -9.43 0.99 -13.46
CA GLU A 245 -8.39 1.44 -14.40
C GLU A 245 -8.58 2.94 -14.65
N ASP A 246 -7.89 3.79 -13.88
CA ASP A 246 -7.99 5.24 -14.05
C ASP A 246 -6.96 5.74 -15.07
N GLU A 247 -7.44 6.61 -15.98
CA GLU A 247 -6.66 7.15 -17.11
C GLU A 247 -5.76 8.34 -16.72
N ALA A 248 -5.87 8.85 -15.49
CA ALA A 248 -5.18 10.07 -15.06
C ALA A 248 -3.88 9.79 -14.30
N ALA A 249 -2.82 9.46 -15.01
CA ALA A 249 -1.49 9.41 -14.42
C ALA A 249 -0.86 10.80 -14.35
N SER A 250 -0.32 11.16 -13.20
CA SER A 250 0.57 12.32 -13.09
C SER A 250 1.83 12.05 -13.90
N LEU A 251 2.13 12.95 -14.84
CA LEU A 251 3.39 12.90 -15.58
C LEU A 251 4.54 13.29 -14.64
N PRO A 252 5.69 12.59 -14.73
CA PRO A 252 6.85 12.93 -13.92
C PRO A 252 7.38 14.33 -14.26
N ASP A 253 7.76 15.09 -13.25
CA ASP A 253 8.43 16.39 -13.41
C ASP A 253 9.85 16.25 -14.00
N ALA A 254 10.47 15.08 -13.90
CA ALA A 254 11.77 14.77 -14.45
C ALA A 254 11.65 14.17 -15.87
N PRO A 255 12.55 14.52 -16.80
CA PRO A 255 12.55 13.91 -18.13
C PRO A 255 12.86 12.41 -18.00
N VAL A 256 12.02 11.58 -18.61
CA VAL A 256 12.21 10.14 -18.75
C VAL A 256 12.41 9.79 -20.22
N ASP A 257 13.13 8.70 -20.48
CA ASP A 257 13.41 8.25 -21.85
C ASP A 257 12.21 7.51 -22.44
N VAL A 258 11.50 6.73 -21.60
CA VAL A 258 10.42 5.85 -22.05
C VAL A 258 9.24 5.87 -21.10
N GLU A 259 8.05 6.15 -21.61
CA GLU A 259 6.78 5.96 -20.93
C GLU A 259 6.18 4.58 -21.28
N LEU A 260 5.75 3.83 -20.24
CA LEU A 260 5.05 2.56 -20.41
C LEU A 260 3.59 2.74 -19.99
N MET A 261 2.66 2.36 -20.87
CA MET A 261 1.22 2.50 -20.57
C MET A 261 0.38 1.54 -21.41
N THR A 262 -0.90 1.46 -21.10
CA THR A 262 -1.84 0.73 -21.96
C THR A 262 -2.27 1.59 -23.16
N VAL A 263 -2.70 0.92 -24.24
CA VAL A 263 -3.25 1.60 -25.42
C VAL A 263 -4.42 2.52 -25.06
N HIS A 264 -5.23 2.17 -24.04
CA HIS A 264 -6.34 3.01 -23.59
C HIS A 264 -5.85 4.31 -22.94
N GLN A 265 -4.74 4.26 -22.21
CA GLN A 265 -4.15 5.43 -21.54
C GLN A 265 -3.43 6.37 -22.52
N SER A 266 -3.09 5.89 -23.72
CA SER A 266 -2.39 6.70 -24.72
C SER A 266 -3.28 7.65 -25.52
N LYS A 267 -4.61 7.58 -25.35
CA LYS A 267 -5.57 8.39 -26.09
C LYS A 267 -5.31 9.89 -25.88
N GLY A 268 -5.09 10.61 -26.97
CA GLY A 268 -4.85 12.07 -26.95
C GLY A 268 -3.42 12.48 -26.61
N LEU A 269 -2.51 11.53 -26.44
CA LEU A 269 -1.09 11.77 -26.18
C LEU A 269 -0.27 11.55 -27.46
N GLU A 270 0.91 12.18 -27.52
CA GLU A 270 1.82 12.13 -28.68
C GLU A 270 3.26 11.95 -28.20
N TRP A 271 4.05 11.15 -28.93
CA TRP A 271 5.47 10.90 -28.69
C TRP A 271 6.26 10.94 -29.98
N ASP A 272 7.57 11.09 -29.92
CA ASP A 272 8.45 11.04 -31.06
C ASP A 272 8.55 9.64 -31.66
N ALA A 273 8.47 8.61 -30.79
CA ALA A 273 8.43 7.20 -31.18
C ALA A 273 7.47 6.41 -30.29
N VAL A 274 6.77 5.44 -30.88
CA VAL A 274 5.84 4.56 -30.18
C VAL A 274 6.14 3.11 -30.53
N ALA A 275 6.35 2.27 -29.52
CA ALA A 275 6.44 0.82 -29.67
C ALA A 275 5.15 0.17 -29.14
N VAL A 276 4.45 -0.60 -29.97
CA VAL A 276 3.31 -1.41 -29.54
C VAL A 276 3.80 -2.85 -29.37
N VAL A 277 3.67 -3.39 -28.17
CA VAL A 277 4.23 -4.69 -27.78
C VAL A 277 3.14 -5.73 -27.49
N GLY A 278 3.53 -7.01 -27.44
CA GLY A 278 2.60 -8.10 -27.16
C GLY A 278 1.64 -8.39 -28.31
N LEU A 279 2.00 -8.04 -29.54
CA LEU A 279 1.21 -8.34 -30.73
C LEU A 279 1.24 -9.83 -31.03
N THR A 280 0.12 -10.51 -30.73
CA THR A 280 -0.07 -11.94 -31.00
C THR A 280 -1.37 -12.16 -31.75
N ALA A 281 -1.46 -13.25 -32.49
CA ALA A 281 -2.62 -13.55 -33.34
C ALA A 281 -3.96 -13.65 -32.58
N VAL A 282 -3.92 -13.83 -31.26
CA VAL A 282 -5.09 -14.02 -30.39
C VAL A 282 -5.20 -12.94 -29.30
N GLY A 283 -4.07 -12.33 -28.93
CA GLY A 283 -4.01 -11.39 -27.80
C GLY A 283 -4.21 -9.93 -28.19
N PHE A 284 -3.57 -9.49 -29.29
CA PHE A 284 -3.66 -8.12 -29.76
C PHE A 284 -3.35 -8.02 -31.28
N PRO A 285 -4.31 -7.61 -32.13
CA PRO A 285 -5.70 -7.25 -31.78
C PRO A 285 -6.50 -8.43 -31.24
N SER A 286 -7.41 -8.16 -30.28
CA SER A 286 -8.25 -9.18 -29.66
C SER A 286 -9.31 -9.67 -30.65
N ASN A 287 -9.50 -11.00 -30.77
CA ASN A 287 -10.59 -11.58 -31.54
C ASN A 287 -11.97 -11.43 -30.87
N GLN A 288 -12.01 -10.96 -29.62
CA GLN A 288 -13.23 -10.50 -28.95
C GLN A 288 -13.51 -9.05 -29.35
N GLY A 289 -13.42 -8.78 -30.64
CA GLY A 289 -13.59 -7.46 -31.18
C GLY A 289 -15.01 -6.95 -30.93
N ASP A 290 -15.11 -5.65 -30.67
CA ASP A 290 -16.29 -4.88 -30.96
C ASP A 290 -16.74 -5.26 -32.38
N HIS A 291 -17.75 -6.09 -32.45
CA HIS A 291 -18.55 -6.17 -33.65
C HIS A 291 -19.29 -4.83 -33.72
N LEU A 292 -18.65 -3.82 -34.31
CA LEU A 292 -19.35 -2.70 -34.89
C LEU A 292 -20.41 -3.32 -35.81
N LYS A 293 -21.63 -3.50 -35.28
CA LYS A 293 -22.82 -3.67 -36.10
C LYS A 293 -22.97 -2.33 -36.83
N ILE A 294 -22.32 -2.20 -37.93
CA ILE A 294 -22.70 -1.20 -38.93
C ILE A 294 -24.10 -1.65 -39.38
N VAL A 295 -25.13 -1.07 -38.80
CA VAL A 295 -26.49 -1.11 -39.32
C VAL A 295 -26.39 -0.20 -40.56
N LEU A 296 -26.17 -0.80 -41.71
CA LEU A 296 -26.37 -0.10 -42.98
C LEU A 296 -27.87 0.21 -43.04
N ASP A 297 -28.19 1.48 -42.88
CA ASP A 297 -29.55 1.98 -43.07
C ASP A 297 -29.89 1.80 -44.56
N GLU A 298 -30.78 0.83 -44.86
CA GLU A 298 -31.20 0.47 -46.22
C GLU A 298 -32.06 1.55 -46.92
N HIS A 299 -32.10 2.78 -46.37
CA HIS A 299 -32.97 3.85 -46.83
C HIS A 299 -32.24 5.02 -47.55
N HIS A 300 -31.07 4.82 -48.12
CA HIS A 300 -30.48 5.75 -49.09
C HIS A 300 -30.27 5.12 -50.45
N THR A 301 -31.40 4.72 -51.08
CA THR A 301 -31.52 4.62 -52.54
C THR A 301 -32.50 5.70 -52.99
N GLY A 302 -31.95 6.83 -53.43
CA GLY A 302 -32.65 7.93 -54.08
C GLY A 302 -31.69 8.90 -54.63
#